data_3e49f2f38d5478e242242f34d835463f
#
_entry.id   3e49f2f38d5478e242242f34d835463f
#
_cell.length_a   1.000
_cell.length_b   1.000
_cell.length_c   1.000
_cell.angle_alpha   90.00
_cell.angle_beta   90.00
_cell.angle_gamma   90.00
#
_symmetry.space_group_name_H-M   'P 1'
#
loop_
_entity.id
_entity.type
_entity.pdbx_description
1 polymer ?
#
loop_
_entity_poly.entity_id
_entity_poly.type
_entity_poly.pdbx_seq_one_letter_code
_entity_poly.pdbx_strand_id
1 'polypeptide(L)'
;MSSPSVPADADSNSVAVRSIDPQLTPRPIDPGVRIGHAHLKVADLDRALAFYCGVLGFELKQRYGKSAAFVAAGGYHHHLGLNTWESKGGPAPAPGTTGLYHVAILYPTRAALGDALKRLVEAGVPLDGASDHGVSHALYLRDPDGNGLELYWDREPGEWPITPDGQLEMVTRPLDLVALLQEAR
;
A
#
# COMPACT_ATOMS: atom_id res chain seq x y z
N MET A 1 5.61 -32.57 26.80
CA MET A 1 4.38 -31.82 26.48
C MET A 1 4.48 -31.44 25.00
N SER A 2 3.72 -32.14 24.17
CA SER A 2 3.81 -32.11 22.73
C SER A 2 3.18 -30.81 22.18
N SER A 3 3.90 -30.13 21.30
CA SER A 3 3.37 -28.99 20.54
C SER A 3 2.26 -29.48 19.60
N PRO A 4 1.17 -28.72 19.43
CA PRO A 4 0.17 -29.09 18.45
C PRO A 4 0.74 -28.86 17.04
N SER A 5 0.78 -29.93 16.26
CA SER A 5 1.04 -29.94 14.83
C SER A 5 -0.08 -29.17 14.11
N VAL A 6 0.31 -28.21 13.27
CA VAL A 6 -0.58 -27.59 12.29
C VAL A 6 -1.05 -28.70 11.35
N PRO A 7 -2.34 -28.84 11.08
CA PRO A 7 -2.80 -29.81 10.09
C PRO A 7 -2.28 -29.41 8.71
N ALA A 8 -1.53 -30.32 8.10
CA ALA A 8 -1.15 -30.28 6.69
C ALA A 8 -2.32 -30.83 5.87
N ASP A 9 -3.36 -30.03 5.70
CA ASP A 9 -4.39 -30.24 4.70
C ASP A 9 -4.59 -28.95 3.90
N ALA A 10 -3.55 -28.59 3.14
CA ALA A 10 -3.73 -27.77 1.96
C ALA A 10 -4.02 -28.74 0.83
N ASP A 11 -5.30 -28.95 0.59
CA ASP A 11 -5.81 -29.69 -0.55
C ASP A 11 -5.08 -29.27 -1.82
N SER A 12 -4.52 -30.27 -2.49
CA SER A 12 -3.85 -30.19 -3.78
C SER A 12 -4.86 -29.91 -4.91
N ASN A 13 -5.58 -28.81 -4.80
CA ASN A 13 -6.36 -28.24 -5.89
C ASN A 13 -5.52 -27.17 -6.61
N SER A 14 -4.25 -27.49 -6.90
CA SER A 14 -3.45 -26.71 -7.83
C SER A 14 -4.04 -26.91 -9.22
N VAL A 15 -4.97 -26.05 -9.60
CA VAL A 15 -5.33 -25.88 -11.01
C VAL A 15 -4.04 -25.48 -11.71
N ALA A 16 -3.44 -26.41 -12.47
CA ALA A 16 -2.26 -26.11 -13.27
C ALA A 16 -2.62 -24.92 -14.17
N VAL A 17 -2.01 -23.77 -13.92
CA VAL A 17 -2.16 -22.60 -14.79
C VAL A 17 -1.53 -23.00 -16.12
N ARG A 18 -2.37 -23.44 -17.07
CA ARG A 18 -1.96 -23.64 -18.46
C ARG A 18 -1.47 -22.29 -18.98
N SER A 19 -0.48 -22.30 -19.87
CA SER A 19 -0.03 -21.09 -20.57
C SER A 19 -1.23 -20.29 -21.07
N ILE A 20 -1.27 -19.00 -20.78
CA ILE A 20 -2.34 -18.11 -21.22
C ILE A 20 -2.37 -18.19 -22.76
N ASP A 21 -3.53 -18.54 -23.31
CA ASP A 21 -3.73 -18.58 -24.75
C ASP A 21 -3.56 -17.16 -25.33
N PRO A 22 -2.58 -16.91 -26.19
CA PRO A 22 -2.35 -15.59 -26.76
C PRO A 22 -3.51 -15.11 -27.67
N GLN A 23 -4.46 -15.99 -28.01
CA GLN A 23 -5.66 -15.66 -28.82
C GLN A 23 -6.88 -15.38 -27.93
N LEU A 24 -6.71 -15.32 -26.62
CA LEU A 24 -7.81 -15.02 -25.70
C LEU A 24 -8.40 -13.64 -26.00
N THR A 25 -9.65 -13.57 -26.40
CA THR A 25 -10.34 -12.29 -26.58
C THR A 25 -10.53 -11.62 -25.22
N PRO A 26 -9.97 -10.39 -25.00
CA PRO A 26 -10.13 -9.72 -23.72
C PRO A 26 -11.60 -9.48 -23.39
N ARG A 27 -11.99 -9.82 -22.17
CA ARG A 27 -13.32 -9.52 -21.63
C ARG A 27 -13.14 -8.56 -20.46
N PRO A 28 -13.84 -7.40 -20.42
CA PRO A 28 -13.78 -6.51 -19.28
C PRO A 28 -14.18 -7.24 -18.01
N ILE A 29 -13.46 -6.97 -16.92
CA ILE A 29 -13.88 -7.38 -15.58
C ILE A 29 -15.10 -6.55 -15.15
N ASP A 30 -15.89 -7.05 -14.20
CA ASP A 30 -17.02 -6.29 -13.63
C ASP A 30 -16.55 -4.93 -13.11
N PRO A 31 -17.18 -3.82 -13.54
CA PRO A 31 -16.76 -2.46 -13.16
C PRO A 31 -16.90 -2.16 -11.65
N GLY A 32 -17.62 -3.00 -10.91
CA GLY A 32 -17.72 -2.94 -9.45
C GLY A 32 -16.53 -3.53 -8.69
N VAL A 33 -15.61 -4.24 -9.37
CA VAL A 33 -14.43 -4.83 -8.71
C VAL A 33 -13.55 -3.74 -8.09
N ARG A 34 -13.05 -4.03 -6.88
CA ARG A 34 -12.14 -3.16 -6.11
C ARG A 34 -10.99 -3.98 -5.56
N ILE A 35 -9.85 -3.36 -5.37
CA ILE A 35 -8.77 -3.93 -4.55
C ILE A 35 -9.19 -3.76 -3.10
N GLY A 36 -9.49 -4.87 -2.41
CA GLY A 36 -10.02 -4.84 -1.05
C GLY A 36 -8.93 -4.61 0.00
N HIS A 37 -7.81 -5.31 -0.11
CA HIS A 37 -6.68 -5.19 0.81
C HIS A 37 -5.37 -5.63 0.14
N ALA A 38 -4.26 -5.23 0.74
CA ALA A 38 -2.93 -5.78 0.46
C ALA A 38 -2.44 -6.57 1.69
N HIS A 39 -1.63 -7.63 1.45
CA HIS A 39 -1.04 -8.41 2.53
C HIS A 39 0.47 -8.43 2.38
N LEU A 40 1.17 -7.86 3.37
CA LEU A 40 2.61 -7.63 3.34
C LEU A 40 3.34 -8.65 4.24
N LYS A 41 4.46 -9.14 3.75
CA LYS A 41 5.43 -9.86 4.57
C LYS A 41 6.31 -8.84 5.29
N VAL A 42 6.43 -8.98 6.62
CA VAL A 42 7.27 -8.14 7.48
C VAL A 42 8.19 -9.00 8.32
N ALA A 43 9.38 -8.52 8.64
CA ALA A 43 10.34 -9.28 9.43
C ALA A 43 10.00 -9.27 10.93
N ASP A 44 9.37 -8.20 11.41
CA ASP A 44 8.97 -8.01 12.81
C ASP A 44 7.59 -7.33 12.86
N LEU A 45 6.62 -8.04 13.46
CA LEU A 45 5.24 -7.58 13.50
C LEU A 45 5.05 -6.35 14.41
N ASP A 46 5.76 -6.28 15.53
CA ASP A 46 5.62 -5.15 16.46
C ASP A 46 6.27 -3.88 15.88
N ARG A 47 7.40 -4.01 15.20
CA ARG A 47 8.02 -2.93 14.44
C ARG A 47 7.12 -2.43 13.32
N ALA A 48 6.51 -3.34 12.57
CA ALA A 48 5.56 -2.98 11.52
C ALA A 48 4.33 -2.26 12.11
N LEU A 49 3.76 -2.74 13.21
CA LEU A 49 2.64 -2.08 13.88
C LEU A 49 3.01 -0.71 14.45
N ALA A 50 4.22 -0.54 14.98
CA ALA A 50 4.70 0.78 15.42
C ALA A 50 4.70 1.79 14.26
N PHE A 51 5.03 1.35 13.04
CA PHE A 51 5.00 2.19 11.86
C PHE A 51 3.55 2.40 11.37
N TYR A 52 2.82 1.34 11.04
CA TYR A 52 1.48 1.47 10.43
C TYR A 52 0.46 2.09 11.38
N CYS A 53 0.48 1.75 12.67
CA CYS A 53 -0.44 2.34 13.64
C CYS A 53 0.14 3.58 14.31
N GLY A 54 1.42 3.56 14.68
CA GLY A 54 2.05 4.67 15.41
C GLY A 54 2.35 5.88 14.53
N VAL A 55 2.89 5.67 13.33
CA VAL A 55 3.25 6.78 12.42
C VAL A 55 2.11 7.10 11.47
N LEU A 56 1.64 6.11 10.67
CA LEU A 56 0.61 6.35 9.66
C LEU A 56 -0.80 6.50 10.25
N GLY A 57 -1.04 5.99 11.47
CA GLY A 57 -2.30 6.18 12.18
C GLY A 57 -3.40 5.18 11.81
N PHE A 58 -3.07 4.03 11.22
CA PHE A 58 -4.04 2.96 11.07
C PHE A 58 -4.45 2.39 12.43
N GLU A 59 -5.68 1.91 12.52
CA GLU A 59 -6.19 1.21 13.68
C GLU A 59 -5.88 -0.29 13.58
N LEU A 60 -5.36 -0.87 14.67
CA LEU A 60 -5.25 -2.32 14.78
C LEU A 60 -6.65 -2.92 14.93
N LYS A 61 -7.09 -3.70 13.95
CA LYS A 61 -8.40 -4.38 13.99
C LYS A 61 -8.31 -5.73 14.65
N GLN A 62 -7.26 -6.49 14.37
CA GLN A 62 -7.07 -7.82 14.95
C GLN A 62 -5.60 -8.24 14.92
N ARG A 63 -5.13 -8.91 15.99
CA ARG A 63 -3.93 -9.78 15.93
C ARG A 63 -4.37 -11.22 15.72
N TYR A 64 -3.69 -11.93 14.83
CA TYR A 64 -3.83 -13.36 14.65
C TYR A 64 -2.60 -14.05 15.23
N GLY A 65 -2.71 -14.50 16.50
CA GLY A 65 -1.58 -14.99 17.26
C GLY A 65 -0.45 -13.97 17.38
N LYS A 66 0.79 -14.46 17.24
CA LYS A 66 2.00 -13.63 17.30
C LYS A 66 2.60 -13.31 15.93
N SER A 67 1.99 -13.83 14.85
CA SER A 67 2.61 -13.83 13.52
C SER A 67 1.86 -13.03 12.46
N ALA A 68 0.64 -12.55 12.75
CA ALA A 68 -0.07 -11.70 11.83
C ALA A 68 -0.93 -10.64 12.55
N ALA A 69 -1.21 -9.55 11.84
CA ALA A 69 -2.10 -8.48 12.28
C ALA A 69 -2.81 -7.85 11.08
N PHE A 70 -3.99 -7.28 11.35
CA PHE A 70 -4.83 -6.63 10.37
C PHE A 70 -5.11 -5.20 10.83
N VAL A 71 -4.84 -4.23 9.95
CA VAL A 71 -5.01 -2.80 10.25
C VAL A 71 -5.90 -2.13 9.22
N ALA A 72 -6.64 -1.10 9.65
CA ALA A 72 -7.55 -0.34 8.79
C ALA A 72 -7.66 1.11 9.23
N ALA A 73 -8.14 1.95 8.32
CA ALA A 73 -8.72 3.25 8.64
C ALA A 73 -10.24 3.09 8.77
N GLY A 74 -10.84 3.73 9.78
CA GLY A 74 -12.29 3.73 9.98
C GLY A 74 -12.91 2.35 10.19
N GLY A 75 -14.14 2.17 9.73
CA GLY A 75 -14.95 0.99 10.00
C GLY A 75 -14.70 -0.24 9.13
N TYR A 76 -13.71 -0.22 8.23
CA TYR A 76 -13.42 -1.36 7.35
C TYR A 76 -12.70 -2.49 8.10
N HIS A 77 -12.95 -3.76 7.72
CA HIS A 77 -12.36 -4.90 8.42
C HIS A 77 -10.83 -4.92 8.37
N HIS A 78 -10.18 -4.64 7.23
CA HIS A 78 -8.75 -4.35 7.11
C HIS A 78 -8.41 -3.86 5.70
N HIS A 79 -7.50 -2.90 5.61
CA HIS A 79 -6.87 -2.45 4.38
C HIS A 79 -5.53 -3.13 4.16
N LEU A 80 -4.79 -3.41 5.26
CA LEU A 80 -3.53 -4.10 5.21
C LEU A 80 -3.53 -5.29 6.17
N GLY A 81 -3.05 -6.43 5.67
CA GLY A 81 -2.60 -7.56 6.46
C GLY A 81 -1.08 -7.54 6.57
N LEU A 82 -0.56 -7.81 7.75
CA LEU A 82 0.88 -7.89 8.04
C LEU A 82 1.17 -9.27 8.60
N ASN A 83 2.18 -9.97 8.09
CA ASN A 83 2.56 -11.27 8.63
C ASN A 83 4.06 -11.52 8.60
N THR A 84 4.49 -12.45 9.49
CA THR A 84 5.88 -12.93 9.60
C THR A 84 5.98 -14.43 9.29
N TRP A 85 5.01 -15.02 8.58
CA TRP A 85 4.93 -16.47 8.39
C TRP A 85 6.16 -17.06 7.71
N GLU A 86 6.67 -16.37 6.66
CA GLU A 86 7.82 -16.78 5.89
C GLU A 86 9.02 -15.82 6.03
N SER A 87 8.82 -14.68 6.72
CA SER A 87 9.74 -13.53 6.68
C SER A 87 10.25 -13.09 8.06
N LYS A 88 9.97 -13.85 9.14
CA LYS A 88 10.39 -13.48 10.48
C LYS A 88 11.91 -13.32 10.58
N GLY A 89 12.37 -12.10 10.93
CA GLY A 89 13.80 -11.76 11.01
C GLY A 89 14.52 -11.76 9.67
N GLY A 90 13.78 -11.86 8.56
CA GLY A 90 14.35 -11.86 7.20
C GLY A 90 14.84 -10.48 6.77
N PRO A 91 15.69 -10.41 5.73
CA PRO A 91 16.14 -9.16 5.14
C PRO A 91 15.04 -8.52 4.28
N ALA A 92 15.18 -7.21 4.01
CA ALA A 92 14.41 -6.54 2.99
C ALA A 92 14.61 -7.18 1.61
N PRO A 93 13.65 -7.07 0.67
CA PRO A 93 13.80 -7.54 -0.70
C PRO A 93 15.05 -6.96 -1.36
N ALA A 94 15.80 -7.79 -2.09
CA ALA A 94 16.97 -7.33 -2.81
C ALA A 94 16.58 -6.34 -3.93
N PRO A 95 17.38 -5.27 -4.17
CA PRO A 95 17.13 -4.38 -5.29
C PRO A 95 17.10 -5.14 -6.63
N GLY A 96 16.21 -4.71 -7.53
CA GLY A 96 16.10 -5.30 -8.88
C GLY A 96 15.32 -6.62 -8.96
N THR A 97 14.75 -7.10 -7.86
CA THR A 97 13.83 -8.25 -7.90
C THR A 97 12.43 -7.83 -8.36
N THR A 98 11.72 -8.76 -9.01
CA THR A 98 10.30 -8.57 -9.34
C THR A 98 9.45 -8.66 -8.07
N GLY A 99 8.26 -8.07 -8.09
CA GLY A 99 7.31 -8.10 -6.98
C GLY A 99 6.48 -6.83 -6.92
N LEU A 100 5.93 -6.54 -5.75
CA LEU A 100 5.16 -5.33 -5.52
C LEU A 100 6.08 -4.10 -5.50
N TYR A 101 5.78 -3.10 -6.35
CA TYR A 101 6.54 -1.84 -6.36
C TYR A 101 6.15 -0.97 -5.16
N HIS A 102 4.85 -0.74 -4.98
CA HIS A 102 4.28 -0.08 -3.79
C HIS A 102 2.81 -0.47 -3.56
N VAL A 103 2.33 -0.24 -2.36
CA VAL A 103 0.90 -0.15 -2.04
C VAL A 103 0.52 1.32 -2.03
N ALA A 104 -0.48 1.69 -2.82
CA ALA A 104 -1.00 3.06 -2.85
C ALA A 104 -2.16 3.21 -1.85
N ILE A 105 -2.07 4.22 -0.98
CA ILE A 105 -3.03 4.52 0.08
C ILE A 105 -3.66 5.88 -0.24
N LEU A 106 -4.94 5.85 -0.61
CA LEU A 106 -5.69 7.05 -1.00
C LEU A 106 -6.19 7.82 0.22
N TYR A 107 -5.80 9.07 0.33
CA TYR A 107 -6.28 10.01 1.32
C TYR A 107 -7.48 10.80 0.79
N PRO A 108 -8.52 11.05 1.62
CA PRO A 108 -9.77 11.63 1.13
C PRO A 108 -9.66 13.12 0.76
N THR A 109 -8.66 13.81 1.26
CA THR A 109 -8.41 15.23 0.99
C THR A 109 -6.92 15.53 0.95
N ARG A 110 -6.55 16.63 0.27
CA ARG A 110 -5.17 17.12 0.24
C ARG A 110 -4.67 17.50 1.64
N ALA A 111 -5.53 18.06 2.49
CA ALA A 111 -5.20 18.33 3.89
C ALA A 111 -4.89 17.06 4.70
N ALA A 112 -5.63 15.95 4.46
CA ALA A 112 -5.34 14.66 5.10
C ALA A 112 -4.00 14.07 4.62
N LEU A 113 -3.62 14.26 3.36
CA LEU A 113 -2.28 13.92 2.86
C LEU A 113 -1.20 14.82 3.54
N GLY A 114 -1.52 16.10 3.77
CA GLY A 114 -0.68 17.03 4.53
C GLY A 114 -0.45 16.55 5.97
N ASP A 115 -1.49 16.07 6.65
CA ASP A 115 -1.37 15.44 7.98
C ASP A 115 -0.48 14.22 7.98
N ALA A 116 -0.59 13.38 6.94
CA ALA A 116 0.29 12.23 6.79
C ALA A 116 1.75 12.66 6.62
N LEU A 117 2.02 13.65 5.78
CA LEU A 117 3.37 14.21 5.62
C LEU A 117 3.92 14.76 6.94
N LYS A 118 3.10 15.51 7.72
CA LYS A 118 3.49 16.02 9.02
C LYS A 118 3.90 14.89 9.97
N ARG A 119 3.12 13.82 10.06
CA ARG A 119 3.44 12.64 10.88
C ARG A 119 4.75 11.97 10.46
N LEU A 120 5.01 11.85 9.16
CA LEU A 120 6.27 11.31 8.63
C LEU A 120 7.47 12.18 9.04
N VAL A 121 7.35 13.50 8.91
CA VAL A 121 8.38 14.46 9.32
C VAL A 121 8.65 14.38 10.82
N GLU A 122 7.62 14.37 11.65
CA GLU A 122 7.72 14.27 13.11
C GLU A 122 8.35 12.94 13.55
N ALA A 123 8.08 11.85 12.82
CA ALA A 123 8.66 10.53 13.07
C ALA A 123 10.06 10.35 12.45
N GLY A 124 10.58 11.31 11.71
CA GLY A 124 11.86 11.22 11.01
C GLY A 124 11.89 10.18 9.89
N VAL A 125 10.74 9.84 9.29
CA VAL A 125 10.65 8.89 8.19
C VAL A 125 11.03 9.59 6.88
N PRO A 126 12.06 9.10 6.16
CA PRO A 126 12.47 9.70 4.90
C PRO A 126 11.46 9.41 3.78
N LEU A 127 11.34 10.35 2.83
CA LEU A 127 10.64 10.11 1.57
C LEU A 127 11.65 9.67 0.51
N ASP A 128 11.23 8.70 -0.34
CA ASP A 128 11.94 8.35 -1.58
C ASP A 128 11.70 9.43 -2.66
N GLY A 129 10.57 10.14 -2.58
CA GLY A 129 10.18 11.20 -3.49
C GLY A 129 8.81 11.76 -3.21
N ALA A 130 8.44 12.83 -3.93
CA ALA A 130 7.11 13.40 -3.94
C ALA A 130 6.81 14.00 -5.31
N SER A 131 5.60 13.81 -5.82
CA SER A 131 5.23 14.21 -7.17
C SER A 131 3.82 14.79 -7.27
N ASP A 132 3.66 15.77 -8.14
CA ASP A 132 2.38 16.16 -8.72
C ASP A 132 2.25 15.47 -10.09
N HIS A 133 1.27 14.57 -10.19
CA HIS A 133 1.00 13.81 -11.42
C HIS A 133 -0.05 14.47 -12.31
N GLY A 134 -0.49 15.67 -11.97
CA GLY A 134 -1.60 16.35 -12.67
C GLY A 134 -2.97 15.79 -12.27
N VAL A 135 -3.08 14.50 -12.08
CA VAL A 135 -4.30 13.81 -11.60
C VAL A 135 -4.30 13.61 -10.08
N SER A 136 -3.12 13.57 -9.45
CA SER A 136 -2.93 13.30 -8.03
C SER A 136 -1.68 13.97 -7.48
N HIS A 137 -1.61 14.10 -6.15
CA HIS A 137 -0.39 14.39 -5.41
C HIS A 137 0.04 13.14 -4.65
N ALA A 138 1.31 12.78 -4.71
CA ALA A 138 1.84 11.55 -4.15
C ALA A 138 3.12 11.76 -3.33
N LEU A 139 3.24 11.01 -2.22
CA LEU A 139 4.42 10.88 -1.38
C LEU A 139 4.89 9.42 -1.45
N TYR A 140 6.14 9.19 -1.78
CA TYR A 140 6.74 7.86 -1.90
C TYR A 140 7.70 7.61 -0.74
N LEU A 141 7.59 6.43 -0.10
CA LEU A 141 8.40 6.06 1.03
C LEU A 141 8.51 4.54 1.16
N ARG A 142 9.29 4.09 2.13
CA ARG A 142 9.41 2.69 2.50
C ARG A 142 8.93 2.46 3.93
N ASP A 143 8.27 1.29 4.12
CA ASP A 143 8.03 0.79 5.47
C ASP A 143 9.35 0.26 6.08
N PRO A 144 9.39 -0.13 7.37
CA PRO A 144 10.61 -0.64 8.01
C PRO A 144 11.20 -1.90 7.38
N ASP A 145 10.46 -2.62 6.55
CA ASP A 145 10.90 -3.82 5.84
C ASP A 145 11.29 -3.55 4.38
N GLY A 146 11.22 -2.28 3.94
CA GLY A 146 11.54 -1.87 2.57
C GLY A 146 10.39 -2.05 1.59
N ASN A 147 9.18 -2.41 2.05
CA ASN A 147 8.00 -2.41 1.18
C ASN A 147 7.69 -0.98 0.72
N GLY A 148 7.49 -0.79 -0.58
CA GLY A 148 7.12 0.50 -1.15
C GLY A 148 5.72 0.93 -0.74
N LEU A 149 5.56 2.19 -0.40
CA LEU A 149 4.28 2.84 -0.12
C LEU A 149 4.17 4.11 -0.96
N GLU A 150 2.96 4.37 -1.42
CA GLU A 150 2.54 5.64 -1.99
C GLU A 150 1.38 6.17 -1.14
N LEU A 151 1.56 7.34 -0.52
CA LEU A 151 0.47 8.06 0.12
C LEU A 151 0.02 9.12 -0.86
N TYR A 152 -1.26 9.12 -1.27
CA TYR A 152 -1.69 10.02 -2.33
C TYR A 152 -3.11 10.56 -2.13
N TRP A 153 -3.39 11.66 -2.80
CA TRP A 153 -4.69 12.27 -2.91
C TRP A 153 -4.99 12.54 -4.38
N ASP A 154 -6.18 12.14 -4.85
CA ASP A 154 -6.66 12.39 -6.20
C ASP A 154 -7.28 13.78 -6.31
N ARG A 155 -7.00 14.48 -7.41
CA ARG A 155 -7.79 15.61 -7.86
C ARG A 155 -9.16 15.15 -8.34
N GLU A 156 -10.13 16.05 -8.31
CA GLU A 156 -11.43 15.76 -8.90
C GLU A 156 -11.27 15.44 -10.41
N PRO A 157 -12.03 14.47 -10.96
CA PRO A 157 -11.90 14.06 -12.35
C PRO A 157 -12.03 15.21 -13.37
N GLY A 158 -12.79 16.28 -13.03
CA GLY A 158 -12.90 17.47 -13.86
C GLY A 158 -11.65 18.36 -13.94
N GLU A 159 -10.67 18.12 -13.06
CA GLU A 159 -9.39 18.85 -13.02
C GLU A 159 -8.25 18.05 -13.67
N TRP A 160 -8.52 16.82 -14.12
CA TRP A 160 -7.48 15.98 -14.73
C TRP A 160 -7.05 16.56 -16.09
N PRO A 161 -5.74 16.66 -16.34
CA PRO A 161 -5.25 17.16 -17.60
C PRO A 161 -5.57 16.19 -18.74
N ILE A 162 -6.10 16.74 -19.83
CA ILE A 162 -6.50 15.98 -21.01
C ILE A 162 -5.77 16.56 -22.22
N THR A 163 -5.18 15.70 -23.03
CA THR A 163 -4.54 16.09 -24.28
C THR A 163 -5.56 16.60 -25.32
N PRO A 164 -5.13 17.32 -26.37
CA PRO A 164 -6.04 17.82 -27.42
C PRO A 164 -6.84 16.74 -28.16
N ASP A 165 -6.34 15.49 -28.16
CA ASP A 165 -7.01 14.32 -28.72
C ASP A 165 -7.87 13.54 -27.71
N GLY A 166 -8.07 14.10 -26.50
CA GLY A 166 -8.99 13.58 -25.50
C GLY A 166 -8.41 12.46 -24.61
N GLN A 167 -7.11 12.25 -24.61
CA GLN A 167 -6.45 11.26 -23.76
C GLN A 167 -6.08 11.87 -22.40
N LEU A 168 -6.04 11.05 -21.34
CA LEU A 168 -5.54 11.46 -20.05
C LEU A 168 -4.03 11.77 -20.15
N GLU A 169 -3.61 12.94 -19.65
CA GLU A 169 -2.21 13.38 -19.64
C GLU A 169 -1.65 13.37 -18.23
N MET A 170 -1.15 12.21 -17.79
CA MET A 170 -0.41 12.14 -16.54
C MET A 170 1.00 12.71 -16.70
N VAL A 171 1.43 13.48 -15.70
CA VAL A 171 2.75 14.11 -15.68
C VAL A 171 3.49 13.71 -14.41
N THR A 172 4.78 14.06 -14.30
CA THR A 172 5.56 13.95 -13.07
C THR A 172 6.29 15.26 -12.85
N ARG A 173 5.84 16.04 -11.89
CA ARG A 173 6.41 17.34 -11.50
C ARG A 173 6.76 17.34 -10.03
N PRO A 174 7.73 18.14 -9.58
CA PRO A 174 7.99 18.32 -8.15
C PRO A 174 6.73 18.78 -7.41
N LEU A 175 6.43 18.15 -6.28
CA LEU A 175 5.35 18.57 -5.38
C LEU A 175 5.89 19.59 -4.38
N ASP A 176 5.17 20.70 -4.17
CA ASP A 176 5.46 21.67 -3.11
C ASP A 176 5.05 21.10 -1.74
N LEU A 177 6.04 20.52 -1.03
CA LEU A 177 5.85 19.92 0.29
C LEU A 177 5.59 20.98 1.37
N VAL A 178 6.09 22.21 1.20
CA VAL A 178 5.85 23.29 2.17
C VAL A 178 4.39 23.71 2.11
N ALA A 179 3.87 23.92 0.90
CA ALA A 179 2.45 24.22 0.72
C ALA A 179 1.55 23.08 1.21
N LEU A 180 1.94 21.81 0.98
CA LEU A 180 1.19 20.65 1.47
C LEU A 180 1.16 20.59 3.01
N LEU A 181 2.28 20.86 3.69
CA LEU A 181 2.36 20.91 5.16
C LEU A 181 1.52 22.04 5.76
N GLN A 182 1.38 23.16 5.06
CA GLN A 182 0.55 24.29 5.55
C GLN A 182 -0.94 23.96 5.56
N GLU A 183 -1.38 22.96 4.82
CA GLU A 183 -2.77 22.49 4.82
C GLU A 183 -3.04 21.41 5.89
N ALA A 184 -1.99 20.88 6.53
CA ALA A 184 -2.12 19.92 7.63
C ALA A 184 -2.93 20.53 8.79
N ARG A 185 -3.74 19.69 9.43
CA ARG A 185 -4.59 20.09 10.56
C ARG A 185 -3.92 19.84 11.91
#